data_056c2153733aeb9c3eee48377291834f
#
_entry.id   056c2153733aeb9c3eee48377291834f
#
_cell.length_a   1.000
_cell.length_b   1.000
_cell.length_c   1.000
_cell.angle_alpha   90.00
_cell.angle_beta   90.00
_cell.angle_gamma   90.00
#
_symmetry.space_group_name_H-M   'P 1'
#
loop_
_entity.id
_entity.type
_entity.pdbx_description
1 polymer ?
#
loop_
_entity_poly.entity_id
_entity_poly.type
_entity_poly.pdbx_seq_one_letter_code
_entity_poly.pdbx_strand_id
1 'polypeptide(L)'
;MGTGIVFPICAIPFSILINVLFIKKEHADNYETKIYKLLIILNFIGLILELLCTVGSLIYSQHPIIASAIYKTYLIYLISWTGLFTYYVYKISINKEAKKIWKSLVGMISILSCIFVYILPIEVVIKDNFQTRYTTGASVTFTYLICSVLVGFIIMTLF
;
A
#
# COMPACT_ATOMS: atom_id res chain seq x y z
N MET A 1 0.89 10.07 -23.95
CA MET A 1 0.54 9.09 -22.89
C MET A 1 1.46 9.36 -21.71
N GLY A 2 0.92 9.74 -20.56
CA GLY A 2 1.74 10.08 -19.40
C GLY A 2 2.50 8.85 -18.89
N THR A 3 3.75 9.06 -18.49
CA THR A 3 4.66 8.03 -17.95
C THR A 3 4.07 7.25 -16.77
N GLY A 4 3.03 7.78 -16.10
CA GLY A 4 2.37 7.14 -14.96
C GLY A 4 1.65 5.83 -15.24
N ILE A 5 1.22 5.56 -16.48
CA ILE A 5 0.53 4.29 -16.83
C ILE A 5 1.52 3.20 -17.20
N VAL A 6 2.65 3.57 -17.78
CA VAL A 6 3.62 2.60 -18.32
C VAL A 6 4.21 1.73 -17.22
N PHE A 7 4.56 2.33 -16.09
CA PHE A 7 5.19 1.61 -14.99
C PHE A 7 4.30 0.50 -14.39
N PRO A 8 3.06 0.76 -13.98
CA PRO A 8 2.16 -0.29 -13.49
C PRO A 8 1.89 -1.39 -14.51
N ILE A 9 1.69 -1.03 -15.79
CA ILE A 9 1.46 -2.03 -16.85
C ILE A 9 2.67 -2.95 -17.02
N CYS A 10 3.89 -2.41 -17.00
CA CYS A 10 5.09 -3.23 -17.07
C CYS A 10 5.31 -4.07 -15.81
N ALA A 11 4.89 -3.61 -14.63
CA ALA A 11 5.04 -4.34 -13.38
C ALA A 11 4.07 -5.51 -13.23
N ILE A 12 2.89 -5.48 -13.87
CA ILE A 12 1.88 -6.54 -13.78
C ILE A 12 2.42 -7.92 -14.22
N PRO A 13 3.07 -8.10 -15.39
CA PRO A 13 3.59 -9.41 -15.81
C PRO A 13 4.61 -9.97 -14.79
N PHE A 14 5.47 -9.12 -14.24
CA PHE A 14 6.43 -9.54 -13.20
C PHE A 14 5.73 -9.96 -11.91
N SER A 15 4.71 -9.22 -11.49
CA SER A 15 3.93 -9.57 -10.31
C SER A 15 3.17 -10.89 -10.51
N ILE A 16 2.58 -11.13 -11.68
CA ILE A 16 1.95 -12.40 -12.02
C ILE A 16 2.97 -13.54 -11.97
N LEU A 17 4.15 -13.35 -12.58
CA LEU A 17 5.22 -14.34 -12.58
C LEU A 17 5.65 -14.71 -11.16
N ILE A 18 5.87 -13.73 -10.29
CA ILE A 18 6.25 -13.94 -8.89
C ILE A 18 5.14 -14.72 -8.15
N ASN A 19 3.87 -14.35 -8.35
CA ASN A 19 2.75 -15.05 -7.74
C ASN A 19 2.68 -16.51 -8.19
N VAL A 20 2.83 -16.79 -9.50
CA VAL A 20 2.78 -18.14 -10.06
C VAL A 20 3.96 -18.97 -9.55
N LEU A 21 5.17 -18.42 -9.56
CA LEU A 21 6.37 -19.12 -9.06
C LEU A 21 6.23 -19.43 -7.56
N PHE A 22 5.70 -18.50 -6.78
CA PHE A 22 5.48 -18.72 -5.37
C PHE A 22 4.43 -19.80 -5.11
N ILE A 23 3.31 -19.82 -5.86
CA ILE A 23 2.25 -20.83 -5.69
C ILE A 23 2.72 -22.24 -6.09
N LYS A 24 3.55 -22.34 -7.14
CA LYS A 24 4.06 -23.62 -7.65
C LYS A 24 5.15 -24.24 -6.80
N LYS A 25 5.89 -23.45 -6.02
CA LYS A 25 6.98 -23.95 -5.18
C LYS A 25 6.40 -24.54 -3.90
N GLU A 26 6.86 -25.74 -3.52
CA GLU A 26 6.57 -26.33 -2.22
C GLU A 26 7.13 -25.43 -1.10
N HIS A 27 6.30 -25.09 -0.14
CA HIS A 27 6.66 -24.24 0.98
C HIS A 27 6.37 -24.97 2.28
N ALA A 28 7.22 -24.74 3.29
CA ALA A 28 6.90 -25.15 4.65
C ALA A 28 5.61 -24.46 5.11
N ASP A 29 4.67 -25.24 5.66
CA ASP A 29 3.40 -24.71 6.18
C ASP A 29 3.61 -24.01 7.53
N ASN A 30 4.40 -22.94 7.51
CA ASN A 30 4.62 -22.10 8.66
C ASN A 30 3.89 -20.77 8.51
N TYR A 31 3.72 -20.09 9.64
CA TYR A 31 2.99 -18.84 9.68
C TYR A 31 3.67 -17.71 8.88
N GLU A 32 4.98 -17.73 8.78
CA GLU A 32 5.77 -16.72 8.04
C GLU A 32 5.51 -16.82 6.54
N THR A 33 5.45 -18.03 6.01
CA THR A 33 5.09 -18.29 4.62
C THR A 33 3.68 -17.79 4.31
N LYS A 34 2.73 -17.95 5.25
CA LYS A 34 1.35 -17.45 5.07
C LYS A 34 1.31 -15.92 4.98
N ILE A 35 2.07 -15.20 5.81
CA ILE A 35 2.13 -13.73 5.74
C ILE A 35 2.80 -13.29 4.44
N TYR A 36 3.89 -13.94 4.05
CA TYR A 36 4.60 -13.63 2.82
C TYR A 36 3.70 -13.83 1.58
N LYS A 37 2.93 -14.92 1.55
CA LYS A 37 1.92 -15.15 0.51
C LYS A 37 0.90 -14.02 0.45
N LEU A 38 0.42 -13.55 1.59
CA LEU A 38 -0.52 -12.44 1.65
C LEU A 38 0.11 -11.14 1.13
N LEU A 39 1.38 -10.86 1.45
CA LEU A 39 2.11 -9.69 0.94
C LEU A 39 2.24 -9.70 -0.59
N ILE A 40 2.53 -10.86 -1.19
CA ILE A 40 2.63 -11.00 -2.65
C ILE A 40 1.27 -10.73 -3.31
N ILE A 41 0.19 -11.30 -2.77
CA ILE A 41 -1.17 -11.09 -3.29
C ILE A 41 -1.57 -9.61 -3.15
N LEU A 42 -1.31 -9.00 -2.01
CA LEU A 42 -1.58 -7.58 -1.79
C LEU A 42 -0.79 -6.69 -2.74
N ASN A 43 0.47 -7.03 -3.03
CA ASN A 43 1.27 -6.29 -4.01
C ASN A 43 0.61 -6.29 -5.40
N PHE A 44 0.06 -7.42 -5.83
CA PHE A 44 -0.68 -7.52 -7.09
C PHE A 44 -1.96 -6.65 -7.07
N ILE A 45 -2.71 -6.69 -5.96
CA ILE A 45 -3.89 -5.82 -5.77
C ILE A 45 -3.49 -4.35 -5.84
N GLY A 46 -2.34 -3.98 -5.26
CA GLY A 46 -1.81 -2.62 -5.30
C GLY A 46 -1.56 -2.10 -6.71
N LEU A 47 -1.01 -2.93 -7.60
CA LEU A 47 -0.81 -2.56 -9.01
C LEU A 47 -2.16 -2.31 -9.72
N ILE A 48 -3.17 -3.10 -9.42
CA ILE A 48 -4.52 -2.88 -9.96
C ILE A 48 -5.09 -1.56 -9.44
N LEU A 49 -4.96 -1.27 -8.15
CA LEU A 49 -5.43 -0.01 -7.56
C LEU A 49 -4.69 1.20 -8.14
N GLU A 50 -3.40 1.09 -8.43
CA GLU A 50 -2.62 2.15 -9.08
C GLU A 50 -3.13 2.45 -10.50
N LEU A 51 -3.48 1.41 -11.27
CA LEU A 51 -4.15 1.59 -12.56
C LEU A 51 -5.52 2.26 -12.40
N LEU A 52 -6.31 1.85 -11.41
CA LEU A 52 -7.59 2.48 -11.11
C LEU A 52 -7.43 3.95 -10.71
N CYS A 53 -6.38 4.33 -9.98
CA CYS A 53 -6.05 5.72 -9.69
C CYS A 53 -5.78 6.52 -10.96
N THR A 54 -5.10 5.93 -11.93
CA THR A 54 -4.86 6.59 -13.22
C THR A 54 -6.18 6.83 -13.97
N VAL A 55 -7.07 5.84 -14.01
CA VAL A 55 -8.43 6.00 -14.58
C VAL A 55 -9.22 7.04 -13.76
N GLY A 56 -9.16 6.99 -12.43
CA GLY A 56 -9.77 7.97 -11.53
C GLY A 56 -9.37 9.40 -11.86
N SER A 57 -8.10 9.62 -12.24
CA SER A 57 -7.63 10.95 -12.66
C SER A 57 -8.30 11.44 -13.96
N LEU A 58 -8.67 10.54 -14.86
CA LEU A 58 -9.34 10.89 -16.10
C LEU A 58 -10.79 11.30 -15.88
N ILE A 59 -11.47 10.65 -14.95
CA ILE A 59 -12.89 10.88 -14.66
C ILE A 59 -13.13 11.91 -13.57
N TYR A 60 -12.08 12.45 -12.95
CA TYR A 60 -12.19 13.36 -11.78
C TYR A 60 -13.05 14.59 -12.08
N SER A 61 -12.95 15.17 -13.28
CA SER A 61 -13.73 16.33 -13.68
C SER A 61 -15.24 16.06 -13.77
N GLN A 62 -15.63 14.82 -14.08
CA GLN A 62 -17.04 14.42 -14.23
C GLN A 62 -17.60 13.80 -12.94
N HIS A 63 -16.78 13.03 -12.23
CA HIS A 63 -17.18 12.26 -11.05
C HIS A 63 -16.16 12.40 -9.89
N PRO A 64 -16.05 13.57 -9.26
CA PRO A 64 -15.02 13.84 -8.25
C PRO A 64 -15.14 12.93 -7.01
N ILE A 65 -16.37 12.55 -6.62
CA ILE A 65 -16.61 11.68 -5.47
C ILE A 65 -16.06 10.27 -5.71
N ILE A 66 -16.32 9.71 -6.90
CA ILE A 66 -15.85 8.36 -7.27
C ILE A 66 -14.33 8.34 -7.34
N ALA A 67 -13.74 9.33 -8.00
CA ALA A 67 -12.29 9.44 -8.10
C ALA A 67 -11.63 9.59 -6.72
N SER A 68 -12.18 10.42 -5.84
CA SER A 68 -11.68 10.57 -4.46
C SER A 68 -11.79 9.27 -3.67
N ALA A 69 -12.84 8.48 -3.85
CA ALA A 69 -12.98 7.17 -3.21
C ALA A 69 -11.90 6.18 -3.69
N ILE A 70 -11.59 6.16 -4.98
CA ILE A 70 -10.52 5.33 -5.56
C ILE A 70 -9.17 5.71 -4.94
N TYR A 71 -8.83 6.99 -4.88
CA TYR A 71 -7.58 7.45 -4.28
C TYR A 71 -7.48 7.12 -2.79
N LYS A 72 -8.55 7.34 -2.02
CA LYS A 72 -8.57 6.98 -0.59
C LYS A 72 -8.38 5.48 -0.39
N THR A 73 -8.99 4.65 -1.22
CA THR A 73 -8.80 3.19 -1.19
C THR A 73 -7.33 2.82 -1.44
N TYR A 74 -6.68 3.48 -2.39
CA TYR A 74 -5.25 3.26 -2.65
C TYR A 74 -4.37 3.69 -1.46
N LEU A 75 -4.67 4.82 -0.80
CA LEU A 75 -3.93 5.26 0.39
C LEU A 75 -4.10 4.29 1.57
N ILE A 76 -5.31 3.78 1.78
CA ILE A 76 -5.60 2.74 2.79
C ILE A 76 -4.81 1.46 2.47
N TYR A 77 -4.77 1.07 1.20
CA TYR A 77 -3.95 -0.06 0.77
C TYR A 77 -2.47 0.13 1.10
N LEU A 78 -1.88 1.31 0.83
CA LEU A 78 -0.46 1.60 1.15
C LEU A 78 -0.17 1.44 2.64
N ILE A 79 -1.01 1.97 3.53
CA ILE A 79 -0.86 1.81 4.98
C ILE A 79 -0.97 0.33 5.38
N SER A 80 -1.95 -0.38 4.84
CA SER A 80 -2.20 -1.78 5.15
C SER A 80 -1.04 -2.68 4.71
N TRP A 81 -0.51 -2.45 3.51
CA TRP A 81 0.64 -3.18 2.98
C TRP A 81 1.91 -2.91 3.79
N THR A 82 2.21 -1.63 4.07
CA THR A 82 3.37 -1.24 4.87
C THR A 82 3.26 -1.77 6.30
N GLY A 83 2.08 -1.72 6.91
CA GLY A 83 1.83 -2.28 8.24
C GLY A 83 2.02 -3.79 8.30
N LEU A 84 1.51 -4.53 7.30
CA LEU A 84 1.70 -5.98 7.20
C LEU A 84 3.17 -6.33 6.96
N PHE A 85 3.88 -5.57 6.13
CA PHE A 85 5.31 -5.76 5.89
C PHE A 85 6.13 -5.48 7.16
N THR A 86 5.83 -4.41 7.89
CA THR A 86 6.44 -4.11 9.19
C THR A 86 6.22 -5.26 10.17
N TYR A 87 5.01 -5.79 10.24
CA TYR A 87 4.70 -6.93 11.10
C TYR A 87 5.47 -8.20 10.67
N TYR A 88 5.61 -8.45 9.37
CA TYR A 88 6.38 -9.57 8.84
C TYR A 88 7.86 -9.49 9.24
N VAL A 89 8.52 -8.35 8.99
CA VAL A 89 9.93 -8.14 9.35
C VAL A 89 10.13 -8.28 10.86
N TYR A 90 9.27 -7.64 11.65
CA TYR A 90 9.30 -7.73 13.11
C TYR A 90 9.21 -9.19 13.59
N LYS A 91 8.35 -9.99 12.99
CA LYS A 91 8.15 -11.38 13.38
C LYS A 91 9.37 -12.27 13.12
N ILE A 92 10.13 -11.98 12.06
CA ILE A 92 11.36 -12.71 11.73
C ILE A 92 12.52 -12.29 12.65
N SER A 93 12.60 -10.99 12.98
CA SER A 93 13.78 -10.40 13.65
C SER A 93 13.75 -10.52 15.16
N ILE A 94 12.61 -10.61 15.84
CA ILE A 94 12.53 -10.47 17.31
C ILE A 94 12.01 -11.72 18.02
N ASN A 95 12.52 -11.92 19.25
CA ASN A 95 12.23 -13.05 20.14
C ASN A 95 10.78 -13.09 20.66
N LYS A 96 10.30 -14.26 21.10
CA LYS A 96 8.87 -14.63 21.28
C LYS A 96 8.05 -13.76 22.23
N GLU A 97 8.62 -13.17 23.27
CA GLU A 97 7.83 -12.48 24.32
C GLU A 97 7.38 -11.06 23.94
N ALA A 98 8.20 -10.30 23.24
CA ALA A 98 7.85 -8.96 22.78
C ALA A 98 6.77 -8.95 21.68
N LYS A 99 6.50 -10.09 21.06
CA LYS A 99 5.63 -10.23 19.86
C LYS A 99 4.17 -9.83 20.05
N LYS A 100 3.60 -10.01 21.25
CA LYS A 100 2.17 -9.77 21.47
C LYS A 100 1.83 -8.28 21.54
N ILE A 101 2.62 -7.50 22.24
CA ILE A 101 2.40 -6.06 22.43
C ILE A 101 2.60 -5.31 21.10
N TRP A 102 3.70 -5.61 20.41
CA TRP A 102 4.02 -4.97 19.12
C TRP A 102 3.02 -5.30 18.02
N LYS A 103 2.55 -6.56 17.95
CA LYS A 103 1.47 -6.95 17.03
C LYS A 103 0.24 -6.08 17.23
N SER A 104 -0.18 -5.91 18.48
CA SER A 104 -1.35 -5.10 18.82
C SER A 104 -1.12 -3.63 18.46
N LEU A 105 0.06 -3.09 18.71
CA LEU A 105 0.41 -1.69 18.49
C LEU A 105 0.47 -1.36 17.00
N VAL A 106 1.17 -2.15 16.18
CA VAL A 106 1.22 -1.95 14.71
C VAL A 106 -0.16 -2.09 14.09
N GLY A 107 -0.94 -3.10 14.52
CA GLY A 107 -2.31 -3.28 14.06
C GLY A 107 -3.22 -2.10 14.41
N MET A 108 -3.13 -1.62 15.64
CA MET A 108 -3.91 -0.48 16.12
C MET A 108 -3.57 0.81 15.38
N ILE A 109 -2.27 1.10 15.19
CA ILE A 109 -1.81 2.26 14.41
C ILE A 109 -2.34 2.18 12.97
N SER A 110 -2.22 1.01 12.33
CA SER A 110 -2.70 0.84 10.95
C SER A 110 -4.20 1.05 10.81
N ILE A 111 -5.01 0.49 11.72
CA ILE A 111 -6.47 0.64 11.70
C ILE A 111 -6.88 2.10 11.95
N LEU A 112 -6.32 2.74 12.96
CA LEU A 112 -6.61 4.15 13.26
C LEU A 112 -6.21 5.04 12.07
N SER A 113 -5.05 4.79 11.46
CA SER A 113 -4.59 5.55 10.29
C SER A 113 -5.53 5.40 9.09
N CYS A 114 -6.08 4.21 8.86
CA CYS A 114 -7.07 4.00 7.79
C CYS A 114 -8.34 4.85 8.01
N ILE A 115 -8.81 4.95 9.26
CA ILE A 115 -9.97 5.79 9.62
C ILE A 115 -9.65 7.28 9.37
N PHE A 116 -8.47 7.74 9.79
CA PHE A 116 -8.04 9.12 9.57
C PHE A 116 -7.93 9.47 8.07
N VAL A 117 -7.34 8.60 7.26
CA VAL A 117 -7.26 8.79 5.80
C VAL A 117 -8.64 8.94 5.17
N TYR A 118 -9.64 8.20 5.66
CA TYR A 118 -10.99 8.29 5.14
C TYR A 118 -11.65 9.64 5.45
N ILE A 119 -11.39 10.22 6.63
CA ILE A 119 -11.96 11.48 7.09
C ILE A 119 -11.26 12.69 6.44
N LEU A 120 -9.93 12.62 6.27
CA LEU A 120 -9.13 13.74 5.78
C LEU A 120 -9.44 14.08 4.30
N PRO A 121 -9.36 15.38 3.92
CA PRO A 121 -9.59 15.81 2.54
C PRO A 121 -8.46 15.32 1.61
N ILE A 122 -8.83 15.05 0.36
CA ILE A 122 -7.93 14.75 -0.74
C ILE A 122 -8.27 15.66 -1.92
N GLU A 123 -7.24 16.14 -2.59
CA GLU A 123 -7.35 17.03 -3.74
C GLU A 123 -6.57 16.44 -4.92
N VAL A 124 -7.10 16.61 -6.12
CA VAL A 124 -6.41 16.22 -7.35
C VAL A 124 -5.98 17.49 -8.07
N VAL A 125 -4.68 17.63 -8.25
CA VAL A 125 -4.09 18.76 -8.97
C VAL A 125 -3.78 18.34 -10.40
N ILE A 126 -4.27 19.10 -11.36
CA ILE A 126 -4.04 18.92 -12.78
C ILE A 126 -3.19 20.08 -13.26
N LYS A 127 -1.97 19.79 -13.72
CA LYS A 127 -1.03 20.78 -14.28
C LYS A 127 -0.79 20.51 -15.76
N ASP A 128 -0.36 21.56 -16.47
CA ASP A 128 0.13 21.51 -17.85
C ASP A 128 -0.81 20.81 -18.82
N ASN A 129 -1.99 21.39 -19.03
CA ASN A 129 -2.97 20.92 -20.04
C ASN A 129 -3.25 19.41 -19.95
N PHE A 130 -3.46 18.89 -18.75
CA PHE A 130 -3.75 17.48 -18.47
C PHE A 130 -2.56 16.51 -18.60
N GLN A 131 -1.33 16.97 -18.75
CA GLN A 131 -0.17 16.08 -18.85
C GLN A 131 0.28 15.55 -17.49
N THR A 132 0.22 16.38 -16.43
CA THR A 132 0.65 15.97 -15.09
C THR A 132 -0.53 16.01 -14.13
N ARG A 133 -0.86 14.86 -13.55
CA ARG A 133 -1.92 14.71 -12.54
C ARG A 133 -1.34 14.06 -11.30
N TYR A 134 -1.57 14.66 -10.15
CA TYR A 134 -1.15 14.11 -8.88
C TYR A 134 -2.15 14.45 -7.78
N THR A 135 -2.18 13.61 -6.77
CA THR A 135 -3.02 13.81 -5.59
C THR A 135 -2.25 14.55 -4.52
N THR A 136 -2.90 15.50 -3.88
CA THR A 136 -2.40 16.26 -2.73
C THR A 136 -3.43 16.28 -1.62
N GLY A 137 -3.10 16.95 -0.52
CA GLY A 137 -4.00 17.15 0.61
C GLY A 137 -3.56 16.43 1.86
N ALA A 138 -4.28 16.70 2.95
CA ALA A 138 -3.94 16.19 4.27
C ALA A 138 -3.93 14.66 4.34
N SER A 139 -4.82 13.99 3.61
CA SER A 139 -4.90 12.53 3.54
C SER A 139 -3.62 11.91 2.96
N VAL A 140 -3.08 12.50 1.89
CA VAL A 140 -1.86 12.02 1.22
C VAL A 140 -0.64 12.23 2.11
N THR A 141 -0.46 13.45 2.65
CA THR A 141 0.65 13.80 3.54
C THR A 141 0.66 12.91 4.78
N PHE A 142 -0.51 12.69 5.39
CA PHE A 142 -0.67 11.83 6.55
C PHE A 142 -0.28 10.37 6.22
N THR A 143 -0.72 9.84 5.08
CA THR A 143 -0.36 8.49 4.64
C THR A 143 1.15 8.31 4.50
N TYR A 144 1.83 9.25 3.82
CA TYR A 144 3.29 9.17 3.67
C TYR A 144 4.03 9.30 5.01
N LEU A 145 3.52 10.13 5.92
CA LEU A 145 4.09 10.24 7.26
C LEU A 145 3.98 8.91 8.01
N ILE A 146 2.81 8.29 8.04
CA ILE A 146 2.61 6.98 8.70
C ILE A 146 3.47 5.89 8.05
N CYS A 147 3.51 5.82 6.73
CA CYS A 147 4.37 4.85 6.03
C CYS A 147 5.85 5.07 6.36
N SER A 148 6.32 6.33 6.46
CA SER A 148 7.69 6.64 6.85
C SER A 148 8.00 6.22 8.28
N VAL A 149 7.09 6.41 9.22
CA VAL A 149 7.22 5.93 10.61
C VAL A 149 7.30 4.40 10.64
N LEU A 150 6.43 3.70 9.91
CA LEU A 150 6.45 2.23 9.84
C LEU A 150 7.76 1.71 9.22
N VAL A 151 8.26 2.34 8.16
CA VAL A 151 9.57 2.01 7.57
C VAL A 151 10.71 2.29 8.54
N GLY A 152 10.67 3.40 9.28
CA GLY A 152 11.62 3.69 10.36
C GLY A 152 11.65 2.57 11.42
N PHE A 153 10.49 2.04 11.80
CA PHE A 153 10.41 0.86 12.67
C PHE A 153 11.08 -0.38 12.07
N ILE A 154 10.92 -0.63 10.77
CA ILE A 154 11.59 -1.74 10.09
C ILE A 154 13.10 -1.59 10.21
N ILE A 155 13.62 -0.41 9.92
CA ILE A 155 15.07 -0.12 10.02
C ILE A 155 15.57 -0.36 11.45
N MET A 156 14.87 0.18 12.46
CA MET A 156 15.25 -0.01 13.87
C MET A 156 15.18 -1.47 14.34
N THR A 157 14.41 -2.32 13.69
CA THR A 157 14.32 -3.76 14.05
C THR A 157 15.38 -4.61 13.38
N LEU A 158 16.01 -4.12 12.32
CA LEU A 158 17.05 -4.83 11.57
C LEU A 158 18.46 -4.51 12.06
N PHE A 159 18.66 -3.36 12.72
CA PHE A 159 19.92 -2.90 13.30
C PHE A 159 19.86 -2.86 14.82
#